data_4a6dca5dfde87b9f8dfc175cb0bf80b2
#
_entry.id   4a6dca5dfde87b9f8dfc175cb0bf80b2
#
_cell.length_a   1.000
_cell.length_b   1.000
_cell.length_c   1.000
_cell.angle_alpha   90.00
_cell.angle_beta   90.00
_cell.angle_gamma   90.00
#
_symmetry.space_group_name_H-M   'P 1'
#
loop_
_entity.id
_entity.type
_entity.pdbx_description
1 polymer ?
#
loop_
_entity_poly.entity_id
_entity_poly.type
_entity_poly.pdbx_seq_one_letter_code
_entity_poly.pdbx_strand_id
1 'polypeptide(L)'
;MRSLGALLSLVSLVLATPVLQFGGDVEQHVLGLPTEYPGYTLDLNEMRLVELEGQSPKWVSELEKIRLKANGINFLDITDTQDLGTFPKLKSAVSYPKPNATEKVRPILKSLSTEGPKANLEKFTSFRTRYYRSDTGKQSQQWLLKTISEITAENASSSLRKLITVNEFPHSWGQNSIIVRINGSSATENGVVVIGAHQDSTNMWPFLPAPGADDDGSGTVTILEAYRALIAADFRPVRAVEFHWYSAEEAGLLGSQAVAQEYERRGENVIAMSQFDMTAWVKRGTREEVGIITDFVDSGLTEFNMQLVDTYLDIPYVGTKCGYACSDHASWSKAGYPSSFTIESAFENSNKHIHSVNDRIDISDEFSFTHMLEFSKLAVAFAVELGGWSETA
;
A
#
# COMPACT_ATOMS: atom_id res chain seq x y z
N MET A 1 48.67 60.37 -29.36
CA MET A 1 48.96 58.95 -29.65
C MET A 1 47.72 58.14 -29.21
N ARG A 2 47.14 57.40 -30.10
CA ARG A 2 45.81 56.79 -30.01
C ARG A 2 45.91 55.48 -29.26
N SER A 3 45.10 55.27 -28.21
CA SER A 3 44.89 53.95 -27.59
C SER A 3 43.55 53.39 -28.03
N LEU A 4 43.60 52.25 -28.70
CA LEU A 4 42.44 51.44 -29.04
C LEU A 4 41.98 50.71 -27.78
N GLY A 5 40.71 50.92 -27.41
CA GLY A 5 40.02 50.08 -26.44
C GLY A 5 39.29 48.95 -27.19
N ALA A 6 39.62 47.72 -26.82
CA ALA A 6 38.94 46.53 -27.29
C ALA A 6 37.66 46.26 -26.48
N LEU A 7 36.47 46.32 -27.11
CA LEU A 7 35.23 45.82 -26.53
C LEU A 7 35.19 44.29 -26.65
N LEU A 8 35.20 43.62 -25.51
CA LEU A 8 34.81 42.21 -25.43
C LEU A 8 33.29 42.13 -25.29
N SER A 9 32.61 41.68 -26.34
CA SER A 9 31.22 41.30 -26.28
C SER A 9 31.07 39.89 -25.73
N LEU A 10 30.53 39.76 -24.51
CA LEU A 10 30.07 38.49 -23.95
C LEU A 10 28.81 38.07 -24.71
N VAL A 11 28.94 37.00 -25.50
CA VAL A 11 27.81 36.28 -26.06
C VAL A 11 27.32 35.29 -25.00
N SER A 12 26.21 35.61 -24.35
CA SER A 12 25.52 34.66 -23.47
C SER A 12 24.85 33.58 -24.34
N LEU A 13 25.41 32.38 -24.33
CA LEU A 13 24.72 31.21 -24.88
C LEU A 13 23.57 30.86 -23.94
N VAL A 14 22.36 31.23 -24.29
CA VAL A 14 21.16 30.66 -23.69
C VAL A 14 20.97 29.28 -24.29
N LEU A 15 21.29 28.26 -23.49
CA LEU A 15 20.88 26.88 -23.80
C LEU A 15 19.36 26.81 -23.65
N ALA A 16 18.67 26.95 -24.76
CA ALA A 16 17.24 26.62 -24.83
C ALA A 16 17.08 25.11 -24.71
N THR A 17 16.67 24.65 -23.55
CA THR A 17 16.08 23.32 -23.41
C THR A 17 14.85 23.26 -24.31
N PRO A 18 14.68 22.23 -25.15
CA PRO A 18 13.47 22.11 -25.95
C PRO A 18 12.28 21.90 -25.00
N VAL A 19 11.49 22.93 -24.80
CA VAL A 19 10.13 22.79 -24.31
C VAL A 19 9.37 22.06 -25.43
N LEU A 20 9.08 20.80 -25.23
CA LEU A 20 8.13 20.06 -26.05
C LEU A 20 6.77 20.76 -25.91
N GLN A 21 6.49 21.70 -26.80
CA GLN A 21 5.15 22.25 -26.98
C GLN A 21 4.25 21.16 -27.57
N PHE A 22 3.50 20.48 -26.72
CA PHE A 22 2.35 19.69 -27.15
C PHE A 22 1.18 20.65 -27.39
N GLY A 23 1.23 21.36 -28.49
CA GLY A 23 0.15 22.19 -28.99
C GLY A 23 -0.18 21.74 -30.40
N GLY A 24 -1.38 21.21 -30.58
CA GLY A 24 -1.95 20.87 -31.90
C GLY A 24 -2.14 19.36 -32.10
N ASP A 25 -3.39 18.97 -32.29
CA ASP A 25 -3.87 17.68 -32.77
C ASP A 25 -3.80 16.47 -31.79
N VAL A 26 -4.41 16.64 -30.62
CA VAL A 26 -4.65 15.54 -29.67
C VAL A 26 -5.57 14.46 -30.27
N GLU A 27 -6.44 14.81 -31.19
CA GLU A 27 -7.36 13.83 -31.84
C GLU A 27 -6.68 12.87 -32.82
N GLN A 28 -5.60 13.27 -33.50
CA GLN A 28 -4.96 12.41 -34.49
C GLN A 28 -4.03 11.35 -33.87
N HIS A 29 -3.52 11.57 -32.65
CA HIS A 29 -2.69 10.56 -31.97
C HIS A 29 -3.50 9.47 -31.26
N VAL A 30 -4.76 9.72 -30.94
CA VAL A 30 -5.67 8.72 -30.33
C VAL A 30 -6.10 7.65 -31.35
N LEU A 31 -6.17 8.00 -32.64
CA LEU A 31 -6.57 7.09 -33.73
C LEU A 31 -5.54 6.01 -34.06
N GLY A 32 -4.34 6.02 -33.47
CA GLY A 32 -3.27 5.06 -33.74
C GLY A 32 -2.94 4.11 -32.58
N LEU A 33 -3.58 4.25 -31.43
CA LEU A 33 -3.37 3.30 -30.30
C LEU A 33 -4.22 2.05 -30.56
N PRO A 34 -3.67 0.84 -30.32
CA PRO A 34 -4.46 -0.39 -30.37
C PRO A 34 -5.63 -0.27 -29.39
N THR A 35 -6.82 -0.64 -29.84
CA THR A 35 -8.01 -0.68 -28.96
C THR A 35 -7.97 -1.87 -28.02
N GLU A 36 -7.12 -2.84 -28.30
CA GLU A 36 -6.92 -4.04 -27.48
C GLU A 36 -5.43 -4.28 -27.23
N TYR A 37 -5.09 -4.53 -25.99
CA TYR A 37 -3.75 -4.93 -25.59
C TYR A 37 -3.80 -6.40 -25.15
N PRO A 38 -3.12 -7.33 -25.84
CA PRO A 38 -3.11 -8.75 -25.47
C PRO A 38 -2.74 -8.94 -23.99
N GLY A 39 -3.59 -9.66 -23.26
CA GLY A 39 -3.41 -9.88 -21.82
C GLY A 39 -3.86 -8.73 -20.92
N TYR A 40 -4.61 -7.77 -21.45
CA TYR A 40 -5.22 -6.67 -20.68
C TYR A 40 -6.71 -6.53 -21.00
N THR A 41 -7.50 -6.23 -19.98
CA THR A 41 -8.94 -5.89 -20.09
C THR A 41 -9.15 -4.39 -19.95
N LEU A 42 -8.48 -3.60 -20.77
CA LEU A 42 -8.39 -2.14 -20.62
C LEU A 42 -9.07 -1.46 -21.81
N ASP A 43 -10.15 -0.73 -21.55
CA ASP A 43 -10.77 0.20 -22.51
C ASP A 43 -10.25 1.61 -22.23
N LEU A 44 -9.42 2.13 -23.13
CA LEU A 44 -8.82 3.47 -23.01
C LEU A 44 -9.83 4.60 -23.07
N ASN A 45 -11.04 4.36 -23.60
CA ASN A 45 -12.13 5.33 -23.70
C ASN A 45 -13.11 5.26 -22.53
N GLU A 46 -12.96 4.26 -21.63
CA GLU A 46 -13.80 4.16 -20.43
C GLU A 46 -13.72 5.46 -19.63
N MET A 47 -14.87 6.03 -19.27
CA MET A 47 -14.91 7.28 -18.52
C MET A 47 -14.75 7.01 -17.03
N ARG A 48 -13.83 7.74 -16.41
CA ARG A 48 -13.50 7.66 -15.00
C ARG A 48 -13.69 9.01 -14.33
N LEU A 49 -14.26 9.03 -13.14
CA LEU A 49 -14.41 10.23 -12.32
C LEU A 49 -13.21 10.34 -11.38
N VAL A 50 -12.33 11.28 -11.66
CA VAL A 50 -11.11 11.47 -10.86
C VAL A 50 -11.20 12.73 -10.01
N GLU A 51 -10.72 12.61 -8.76
CA GLU A 51 -10.59 13.71 -7.80
C GLU A 51 -9.09 14.01 -7.65
N LEU A 52 -8.71 15.25 -7.98
CA LEU A 52 -7.36 15.78 -7.74
C LEU A 52 -7.39 16.64 -6.49
N GLU A 53 -6.31 16.65 -5.75
CA GLU A 53 -6.24 17.40 -4.50
C GLU A 53 -6.60 18.90 -4.72
N GLY A 54 -7.52 19.40 -3.89
CA GLY A 54 -7.99 20.78 -3.96
C GLY A 54 -8.84 21.15 -5.17
N GLN A 55 -9.25 20.17 -5.99
CA GLN A 55 -10.09 20.40 -7.17
C GLN A 55 -11.40 19.62 -7.09
N SER A 56 -12.44 20.14 -7.75
CA SER A 56 -13.67 19.36 -7.92
C SER A 56 -13.44 18.15 -8.81
N PRO A 57 -14.10 17.01 -8.54
CA PRO A 57 -14.01 15.82 -9.38
C PRO A 57 -14.35 16.12 -10.84
N LYS A 58 -13.64 15.47 -11.76
CA LYS A 58 -13.86 15.61 -13.20
C LYS A 58 -13.87 14.27 -13.91
N TRP A 59 -14.68 14.15 -14.95
CA TRP A 59 -14.68 13.00 -15.84
C TRP A 59 -13.52 13.11 -16.81
N VAL A 60 -12.74 12.03 -16.91
CA VAL A 60 -11.63 11.86 -17.84
C VAL A 60 -11.73 10.46 -18.47
N SER A 61 -11.11 10.25 -19.64
CA SER A 61 -10.96 8.90 -20.18
C SER A 61 -9.89 8.11 -19.40
N GLU A 62 -9.93 6.77 -19.46
CA GLU A 62 -8.90 5.93 -18.87
C GLU A 62 -7.51 6.28 -19.43
N LEU A 63 -7.41 6.63 -20.71
CA LEU A 63 -6.17 7.12 -21.30
C LEU A 63 -5.68 8.41 -20.66
N GLU A 64 -6.57 9.37 -20.40
CA GLU A 64 -6.22 10.62 -19.72
C GLU A 64 -5.79 10.35 -18.26
N LYS A 65 -6.47 9.43 -17.58
CA LYS A 65 -6.08 8.97 -16.22
C LYS A 65 -4.65 8.39 -16.22
N ILE A 66 -4.33 7.51 -17.16
CA ILE A 66 -2.96 6.98 -17.34
C ILE A 66 -1.96 8.12 -17.60
N ARG A 67 -2.33 9.11 -18.43
CA ARG A 67 -1.47 10.27 -18.69
C ARG A 67 -1.26 11.15 -17.44
N LEU A 68 -2.29 11.32 -16.60
CA LEU A 68 -2.12 12.02 -15.32
C LEU A 68 -1.02 11.34 -14.49
N LYS A 69 -1.11 10.02 -14.30
CA LYS A 69 -0.09 9.26 -13.56
C LYS A 69 1.30 9.36 -14.23
N ALA A 70 1.38 9.20 -15.53
CA ALA A 70 2.63 9.29 -16.29
C ALA A 70 3.31 10.68 -16.18
N ASN A 71 2.55 11.73 -15.89
CA ASN A 71 3.04 13.08 -15.63
C ASN A 71 3.25 13.38 -14.13
N GLY A 72 3.16 12.38 -13.27
CA GLY A 72 3.34 12.54 -11.82
C GLY A 72 2.19 13.28 -11.14
N ILE A 73 1.00 13.31 -11.75
CA ILE A 73 -0.20 13.95 -11.19
C ILE A 73 -0.99 12.89 -10.42
N ASN A 74 -1.07 13.06 -9.10
CA ASN A 74 -1.79 12.17 -8.21
C ASN A 74 -3.30 12.43 -8.25
N PHE A 75 -4.09 11.37 -8.11
CA PHE A 75 -5.55 11.43 -8.13
C PHE A 75 -6.15 10.25 -7.36
N LEU A 76 -7.40 10.42 -6.95
CA LEU A 76 -8.29 9.32 -6.57
C LEU A 76 -9.26 9.04 -7.71
N ASP A 77 -9.49 7.79 -8.04
CA ASP A 77 -10.56 7.40 -8.96
C ASP A 77 -11.79 7.03 -8.11
N ILE A 78 -12.78 7.91 -8.12
CA ILE A 78 -14.00 7.79 -7.32
C ILE A 78 -15.22 7.35 -8.14
N THR A 79 -15.00 6.79 -9.33
CA THR A 79 -16.07 6.43 -10.25
C THR A 79 -17.14 5.57 -9.58
N ASP A 80 -16.72 4.56 -8.83
CA ASP A 80 -17.59 3.56 -8.23
C ASP A 80 -17.85 3.80 -6.72
N THR A 81 -17.24 4.86 -6.13
CA THR A 81 -17.24 5.12 -4.68
C THR A 81 -17.55 6.57 -4.33
N GLN A 82 -18.44 7.23 -5.13
CA GLN A 82 -18.79 8.65 -4.96
C GLN A 82 -19.44 8.94 -3.60
N ASP A 83 -20.06 7.96 -2.97
CA ASP A 83 -20.73 8.05 -1.67
C ASP A 83 -19.86 7.57 -0.49
N LEU A 84 -18.59 7.22 -0.72
CA LEU A 84 -17.66 6.86 0.35
C LEU A 84 -17.51 7.99 1.36
N GLY A 85 -17.74 7.69 2.64
CA GLY A 85 -17.69 8.63 3.74
C GLY A 85 -19.02 9.36 4.01
N THR A 86 -20.11 9.03 3.28
CA THR A 86 -21.42 9.67 3.46
C THR A 86 -22.36 8.92 4.37
N PHE A 87 -22.09 7.64 4.67
CA PHE A 87 -22.95 6.82 5.51
C PHE A 87 -22.85 7.24 6.99
N PRO A 88 -23.98 7.26 7.71
CA PRO A 88 -23.97 7.61 9.13
C PRO A 88 -23.13 6.64 9.95
N LYS A 89 -22.24 7.14 10.79
CA LYS A 89 -21.44 6.35 11.72
C LYS A 89 -21.73 6.73 13.16
N LEU A 90 -21.75 5.73 14.03
CA LEU A 90 -21.56 5.95 15.44
C LEU A 90 -20.06 6.21 15.67
N LYS A 91 -19.68 7.50 15.69
CA LYS A 91 -18.32 7.89 16.06
C LYS A 91 -18.12 7.61 17.55
N SER A 92 -17.56 6.45 17.87
CA SER A 92 -16.92 6.27 19.19
C SER A 92 -15.49 6.80 19.05
N ALA A 93 -15.11 7.73 19.93
CA ALA A 93 -13.71 8.12 20.04
C ALA A 93 -12.91 6.88 20.48
N VAL A 94 -12.08 6.37 19.60
CA VAL A 94 -11.18 5.26 19.92
C VAL A 94 -10.03 5.84 20.75
N SER A 95 -9.75 5.22 21.90
CA SER A 95 -8.59 5.54 22.71
C SER A 95 -7.58 4.40 22.60
N TYR A 96 -6.34 4.73 22.30
CA TYR A 96 -5.26 3.77 22.19
C TYR A 96 -4.44 3.81 23.49
N PRO A 97 -4.51 2.76 24.32
CA PRO A 97 -3.69 2.67 25.52
C PRO A 97 -2.22 2.49 25.15
N LYS A 98 -1.32 2.81 26.08
CA LYS A 98 0.11 2.53 25.85
C LYS A 98 0.33 1.03 25.62
N PRO A 99 1.28 0.65 24.74
CA PRO A 99 1.64 -0.75 24.52
C PRO A 99 1.95 -1.46 25.83
N ASN A 100 1.35 -2.64 26.05
CA ASN A 100 1.49 -3.38 27.30
C ASN A 100 1.54 -4.93 27.11
N ALA A 101 1.42 -5.42 25.89
CA ALA A 101 1.41 -6.85 25.57
C ALA A 101 2.81 -7.43 25.30
N THR A 102 3.88 -6.81 25.83
CA THR A 102 5.28 -7.15 25.56
C THR A 102 5.59 -8.64 25.76
N GLU A 103 5.03 -9.28 26.80
CA GLU A 103 5.20 -10.71 27.08
C GLU A 103 4.62 -11.62 25.98
N LYS A 104 3.63 -11.14 25.24
CA LYS A 104 3.01 -11.87 24.11
C LYS A 104 3.71 -11.53 22.80
N VAL A 105 4.06 -10.27 22.57
CA VAL A 105 4.67 -9.78 21.32
C VAL A 105 6.10 -10.29 21.14
N ARG A 106 6.99 -10.07 22.13
CA ARG A 106 8.43 -10.36 21.96
C ARG A 106 8.77 -11.82 21.59
N PRO A 107 8.07 -12.86 22.08
CA PRO A 107 8.32 -14.22 21.61
C PRO A 107 8.04 -14.42 20.13
N ILE A 108 6.98 -13.76 19.59
CA ILE A 108 6.61 -13.83 18.18
C ILE A 108 7.67 -13.14 17.33
N LEU A 109 8.14 -11.94 17.75
CA LEU A 109 9.16 -11.20 17.02
C LEU A 109 10.43 -12.03 16.77
N LYS A 110 10.79 -12.93 17.70
CA LYS A 110 11.95 -13.83 17.57
C LYS A 110 11.76 -14.92 16.51
N SER A 111 10.55 -15.19 16.08
CA SER A 111 10.22 -16.20 15.07
C SER A 111 10.14 -15.63 13.65
N LEU A 112 10.23 -14.31 13.51
CA LEU A 112 10.27 -13.65 12.22
C LEU A 112 11.58 -13.95 11.48
N SER A 113 11.50 -14.09 10.15
CA SER A 113 12.63 -14.43 9.30
C SER A 113 12.56 -13.69 7.98
N THR A 114 13.71 -13.37 7.41
CA THR A 114 13.81 -12.80 6.07
C THR A 114 13.65 -13.83 4.95
N GLU A 115 13.72 -15.13 5.26
CA GLU A 115 13.69 -16.21 4.26
C GLU A 115 12.35 -16.29 3.54
N GLY A 116 11.23 -16.27 4.31
CA GLY A 116 9.90 -16.28 3.75
C GLY A 116 9.61 -15.07 2.86
N PRO A 117 9.77 -13.83 3.37
CA PRO A 117 9.65 -12.62 2.57
C PRO A 117 10.49 -12.64 1.30
N LYS A 118 11.76 -13.06 1.36
CA LYS A 118 12.64 -13.16 0.20
C LYS A 118 12.11 -14.12 -0.85
N ALA A 119 11.80 -15.36 -0.45
CA ALA A 119 11.31 -16.38 -1.38
C ALA A 119 9.97 -15.98 -2.03
N ASN A 120 9.06 -15.39 -1.23
CA ASN A 120 7.76 -14.92 -1.71
C ASN A 120 7.92 -13.72 -2.65
N LEU A 121 8.77 -12.75 -2.32
CA LEU A 121 8.98 -11.57 -3.14
C LEU A 121 9.67 -11.89 -4.47
N GLU A 122 10.67 -12.79 -4.47
CA GLU A 122 11.32 -13.30 -5.70
C GLU A 122 10.28 -13.89 -6.66
N LYS A 123 9.30 -14.65 -6.15
CA LYS A 123 8.20 -15.17 -6.96
C LYS A 123 7.22 -14.09 -7.37
N PHE A 124 6.84 -13.20 -6.46
CA PHE A 124 5.84 -12.16 -6.70
C PHE A 124 6.30 -11.13 -7.74
N THR A 125 7.59 -10.80 -7.76
CA THR A 125 8.20 -9.91 -8.74
C THR A 125 8.51 -10.59 -10.08
N SER A 126 8.39 -11.92 -10.18
CA SER A 126 8.57 -12.64 -11.43
C SER A 126 7.39 -12.49 -12.41
N PHE A 127 6.25 -12.03 -11.96
CA PHE A 127 5.17 -11.64 -12.86
C PHE A 127 5.58 -10.40 -13.65
N ARG A 128 5.32 -10.38 -14.96
CA ARG A 128 5.69 -9.26 -15.85
C ARG A 128 5.20 -7.91 -15.31
N THR A 129 3.99 -7.91 -14.81
CA THR A 129 3.34 -6.80 -14.08
C THR A 129 2.25 -7.41 -13.21
N ARG A 130 1.93 -6.76 -12.10
CA ARG A 130 0.76 -7.12 -11.29
C ARG A 130 -0.39 -6.13 -11.51
N TYR A 131 -0.36 -5.41 -12.64
CA TYR A 131 -1.38 -4.43 -12.97
C TYR A 131 -2.79 -5.01 -12.93
N TYR A 132 -3.71 -4.35 -12.27
CA TYR A 132 -5.03 -4.86 -11.88
C TYR A 132 -5.93 -5.31 -13.03
N ARG A 133 -5.73 -4.77 -14.24
CA ARG A 133 -6.46 -5.13 -15.47
C ARG A 133 -5.63 -6.03 -16.42
N SER A 134 -4.59 -6.70 -15.92
CA SER A 134 -3.79 -7.62 -16.71
C SER A 134 -3.98 -9.08 -16.31
N ASP A 135 -3.79 -10.00 -17.25
CA ASP A 135 -3.80 -11.44 -16.99
C ASP A 135 -2.76 -11.83 -15.94
N THR A 136 -1.56 -11.21 -16.00
CA THR A 136 -0.50 -11.47 -15.02
C THR A 136 -0.83 -10.89 -13.64
N GLY A 137 -1.56 -9.78 -13.57
CA GLY A 137 -2.09 -9.24 -12.32
C GLY A 137 -3.12 -10.19 -11.68
N LYS A 138 -4.02 -10.76 -12.48
CA LYS A 138 -4.93 -11.80 -11.99
C LYS A 138 -4.17 -13.07 -11.55
N GLN A 139 -3.18 -13.51 -12.29
CA GLN A 139 -2.36 -14.67 -11.93
C GLN A 139 -1.56 -14.44 -10.64
N SER A 140 -1.04 -13.24 -10.43
CA SER A 140 -0.32 -12.87 -9.20
C SER A 140 -1.24 -12.91 -7.98
N GLN A 141 -2.47 -12.41 -8.10
CA GLN A 141 -3.49 -12.49 -7.05
C GLN A 141 -3.85 -13.94 -6.71
N GLN A 142 -4.05 -14.80 -7.71
CA GLN A 142 -4.33 -16.21 -7.51
C GLN A 142 -3.16 -16.94 -6.82
N TRP A 143 -1.92 -16.60 -7.19
CA TRP A 143 -0.74 -17.12 -6.53
C TRP A 143 -0.68 -16.67 -5.07
N LEU A 144 -0.93 -15.39 -4.78
CA LEU A 144 -0.92 -14.85 -3.42
C LEU A 144 -1.99 -15.52 -2.55
N LEU A 145 -3.22 -15.65 -3.05
CA LEU A 145 -4.31 -16.35 -2.37
C LEU A 145 -3.96 -17.80 -2.02
N LYS A 146 -3.33 -18.50 -2.98
CA LYS A 146 -2.85 -19.87 -2.77
C LYS A 146 -1.76 -19.89 -1.69
N THR A 147 -0.78 -19.01 -1.77
CA THR A 147 0.33 -18.91 -0.79
C THR A 147 -0.19 -18.63 0.62
N ILE A 148 -1.14 -17.71 0.78
CA ILE A 148 -1.81 -17.44 2.06
C ILE A 148 -2.50 -18.70 2.60
N SER A 149 -3.20 -19.42 1.73
CA SER A 149 -3.90 -20.66 2.10
C SER A 149 -2.94 -21.77 2.54
N GLU A 150 -1.81 -21.91 1.84
CA GLU A 150 -0.74 -22.85 2.18
C GLU A 150 -0.10 -22.50 3.52
N ILE A 151 0.28 -21.23 3.72
CA ILE A 151 0.81 -20.72 5.00
C ILE A 151 -0.17 -21.00 6.14
N THR A 152 -1.46 -20.77 5.93
CA THR A 152 -2.50 -21.04 6.94
C THR A 152 -2.57 -22.53 7.27
N ALA A 153 -2.54 -23.39 6.26
CA ALA A 153 -2.61 -24.85 6.45
C ALA A 153 -1.38 -25.41 7.17
N GLU A 154 -0.21 -24.85 6.92
CA GLU A 154 1.06 -25.33 7.46
C GLU A 154 1.34 -24.83 8.88
N ASN A 155 0.97 -23.58 9.19
CA ASN A 155 1.37 -22.92 10.43
C ASN A 155 0.27 -22.83 11.50
N ALA A 156 -1.00 -22.78 11.12
CA ALA A 156 -2.07 -22.66 12.10
C ALA A 156 -2.46 -24.05 12.67
N SER A 157 -2.66 -24.12 13.98
CA SER A 157 -3.23 -25.30 14.63
C SER A 157 -4.63 -25.62 14.06
N SER A 158 -5.08 -26.88 14.19
CA SER A 158 -6.39 -27.29 13.68
C SER A 158 -7.56 -26.55 14.36
N SER A 159 -7.40 -26.10 15.60
CA SER A 159 -8.37 -25.29 16.31
C SER A 159 -8.36 -23.83 15.85
N LEU A 160 -7.16 -23.23 15.65
CA LEU A 160 -7.03 -21.85 15.13
C LEU A 160 -7.57 -21.73 13.70
N ARG A 161 -7.32 -22.72 12.84
CA ARG A 161 -7.84 -22.72 11.46
C ARG A 161 -9.37 -22.56 11.37
N LYS A 162 -10.11 -23.01 12.38
CA LYS A 162 -11.58 -22.81 12.43
C LYS A 162 -11.99 -21.37 12.68
N LEU A 163 -11.08 -20.55 13.18
CA LEU A 163 -11.27 -19.12 13.42
C LEU A 163 -10.81 -18.26 12.26
N ILE A 164 -10.10 -18.85 11.29
CA ILE A 164 -9.54 -18.12 10.14
C ILE A 164 -10.45 -18.29 8.94
N THR A 165 -10.74 -17.19 8.27
CA THR A 165 -11.38 -17.17 6.94
C THR A 165 -10.46 -16.47 5.96
N VAL A 166 -10.32 -17.04 4.76
CA VAL A 166 -9.57 -16.46 3.64
C VAL A 166 -10.55 -16.22 2.51
N ASN A 167 -10.81 -14.97 2.19
CA ASN A 167 -11.83 -14.58 1.22
C ASN A 167 -11.26 -13.67 0.14
N GLU A 168 -11.80 -13.79 -1.06
CA GLU A 168 -11.62 -12.79 -2.10
C GLU A 168 -12.74 -11.74 -1.97
N PHE A 169 -12.37 -10.47 -2.09
CA PHE A 169 -13.32 -9.37 -2.29
C PHE A 169 -13.37 -9.10 -3.81
N PRO A 170 -14.48 -9.43 -4.48
CA PRO A 170 -14.55 -9.38 -5.94
C PRO A 170 -14.59 -7.94 -6.45
N HIS A 171 -13.89 -7.71 -7.55
CA HIS A 171 -13.91 -6.47 -8.30
C HIS A 171 -14.26 -6.73 -9.77
N SER A 172 -14.77 -5.72 -10.46
CA SER A 172 -15.21 -5.83 -11.86
C SER A 172 -14.06 -6.00 -12.86
N TRP A 173 -12.83 -5.67 -12.46
CA TRP A 173 -11.65 -5.66 -13.34
C TRP A 173 -10.80 -6.94 -13.32
N GLY A 174 -11.16 -7.94 -12.53
CA GLY A 174 -10.61 -9.30 -12.60
C GLY A 174 -9.50 -9.65 -11.61
N GLN A 175 -8.75 -8.71 -11.05
CA GLN A 175 -7.89 -8.90 -9.88
C GLN A 175 -8.71 -8.57 -8.63
N ASN A 176 -8.93 -9.54 -7.74
CA ASN A 176 -9.69 -9.36 -6.52
C ASN A 176 -8.78 -8.90 -5.37
N SER A 177 -9.30 -8.11 -4.42
CA SER A 177 -8.62 -7.94 -3.14
C SER A 177 -8.74 -9.22 -2.30
N ILE A 178 -7.77 -9.47 -1.41
CA ILE A 178 -7.78 -10.64 -0.53
C ILE A 178 -7.95 -10.15 0.90
N ILE A 179 -8.86 -10.77 1.64
CA ILE A 179 -9.13 -10.47 3.04
C ILE A 179 -9.02 -11.75 3.86
N VAL A 180 -8.08 -11.77 4.78
CA VAL A 180 -7.92 -12.83 5.77
C VAL A 180 -8.36 -12.31 7.12
N ARG A 181 -9.30 -13.02 7.76
CA ARG A 181 -9.81 -12.64 9.08
C ARG A 181 -9.51 -13.74 10.09
N ILE A 182 -8.91 -13.36 11.20
CA ILE A 182 -8.83 -14.17 12.41
C ILE A 182 -9.95 -13.68 13.33
N ASN A 183 -10.97 -14.51 13.54
CA ASN A 183 -12.13 -14.13 14.35
C ASN A 183 -11.75 -13.90 15.81
N GLY A 184 -12.30 -12.83 16.40
CA GLY A 184 -12.15 -12.54 17.81
C GLY A 184 -12.93 -13.50 18.71
N SER A 185 -12.44 -13.71 19.92
CA SER A 185 -13.08 -14.57 20.94
C SER A 185 -14.18 -13.86 21.73
N SER A 186 -14.19 -12.53 21.76
CA SER A 186 -15.15 -11.74 22.54
C SER A 186 -16.42 -11.48 21.77
N ALA A 187 -17.56 -11.68 22.44
CA ALA A 187 -18.88 -11.27 21.92
C ALA A 187 -19.19 -9.78 22.17
N THR A 188 -18.49 -9.14 23.09
CA THR A 188 -18.71 -7.73 23.50
C THR A 188 -17.71 -6.76 22.93
N GLU A 189 -16.50 -7.23 22.64
CA GLU A 189 -15.43 -6.44 22.03
C GLU A 189 -15.44 -6.64 20.49
N ASN A 190 -16.41 -6.02 19.83
CA ASN A 190 -16.73 -6.24 18.43
C ASN A 190 -15.94 -5.37 17.43
N GLY A 191 -14.83 -4.74 17.88
CA GLY A 191 -13.98 -3.96 16.98
C GLY A 191 -13.15 -4.85 16.05
N VAL A 192 -12.82 -4.31 14.87
CA VAL A 192 -11.94 -4.95 13.88
C VAL A 192 -10.65 -4.14 13.76
N VAL A 193 -9.53 -4.84 13.79
CA VAL A 193 -8.19 -4.29 13.54
C VAL A 193 -7.77 -4.73 12.14
N VAL A 194 -7.42 -3.79 11.27
CA VAL A 194 -7.04 -4.05 9.86
C VAL A 194 -5.57 -3.74 9.65
N ILE A 195 -4.87 -4.64 8.98
CA ILE A 195 -3.48 -4.52 8.55
C ILE A 195 -3.48 -4.67 7.04
N GLY A 196 -3.05 -3.65 6.31
CA GLY A 196 -3.18 -3.58 4.86
C GLY A 196 -1.87 -3.37 4.13
N ALA A 197 -1.83 -3.87 2.90
CA ALA A 197 -0.84 -3.61 1.86
C ALA A 197 -1.56 -3.70 0.50
N HIS A 198 -0.97 -3.22 -0.59
CA HIS A 198 -1.53 -3.51 -1.89
C HIS A 198 -0.73 -4.56 -2.66
N GLN A 199 -1.41 -5.29 -3.53
CA GLN A 199 -0.82 -6.41 -4.25
C GLN A 199 -0.53 -6.10 -5.72
N ASP A 200 -1.15 -5.09 -6.27
CA ASP A 200 -0.91 -4.69 -7.65
C ASP A 200 0.41 -3.94 -7.80
N SER A 201 0.85 -3.76 -9.01
CA SER A 201 1.99 -2.92 -9.38
C SER A 201 1.74 -2.27 -10.72
N THR A 202 2.37 -1.14 -10.98
CA THR A 202 2.24 -0.46 -12.26
C THR A 202 3.56 0.08 -12.78
N ASN A 203 3.63 0.28 -14.10
CA ASN A 203 4.59 1.16 -14.73
C ASN A 203 3.89 2.49 -15.04
N MET A 204 4.62 3.58 -15.22
CA MET A 204 4.07 4.85 -15.71
C MET A 204 3.20 4.66 -16.96
N TRP A 205 3.54 3.68 -17.78
CA TRP A 205 2.71 3.14 -18.85
C TRP A 205 2.36 1.69 -18.50
N PRO A 206 1.12 1.35 -18.20
CA PRO A 206 0.73 0.06 -17.58
C PRO A 206 1.01 -1.16 -18.47
N PHE A 207 1.26 -0.96 -19.76
CA PHE A 207 1.64 -2.02 -20.70
C PHE A 207 3.09 -2.46 -20.59
N LEU A 208 3.93 -1.70 -19.91
CA LEU A 208 5.34 -2.00 -19.69
C LEU A 208 5.50 -2.91 -18.45
N PRO A 209 6.65 -3.62 -18.36
CA PRO A 209 6.94 -4.42 -17.18
C PRO A 209 6.97 -3.58 -15.90
N ALA A 210 6.43 -4.14 -14.83
CA ALA A 210 6.41 -3.52 -13.51
C ALA A 210 6.62 -4.61 -12.45
N PRO A 211 7.86 -4.97 -12.10
CA PRO A 211 8.14 -5.96 -11.06
C PRO A 211 7.54 -5.56 -9.71
N GLY A 212 7.53 -4.25 -9.38
CA GLY A 212 6.95 -3.72 -8.15
C GLY A 212 7.53 -4.41 -6.92
N ALA A 213 8.87 -4.41 -6.80
CA ALA A 213 9.52 -5.13 -5.72
C ALA A 213 9.30 -4.43 -4.38
N ASP A 214 9.42 -3.12 -4.40
CA ASP A 214 9.18 -2.27 -3.23
C ASP A 214 7.74 -1.81 -3.19
N ASP A 215 7.23 -1.32 -4.30
CA ASP A 215 5.89 -0.78 -4.46
C ASP A 215 4.92 -1.79 -5.12
N ASP A 216 4.06 -2.48 -4.40
CA ASP A 216 4.11 -2.77 -2.97
C ASP A 216 4.28 -4.28 -2.73
N GLY A 217 5.26 -4.86 -3.45
CA GLY A 217 5.66 -6.24 -3.19
C GLY A 217 6.23 -6.39 -1.77
N SER A 218 6.99 -5.38 -1.32
CA SER A 218 7.63 -5.37 -0.01
C SER A 218 6.60 -5.34 1.12
N GLY A 219 5.62 -4.44 1.09
CA GLY A 219 4.54 -4.40 2.09
C GLY A 219 3.67 -5.65 2.06
N THR A 220 3.33 -6.15 0.85
CA THR A 220 2.59 -7.40 0.68
C THR A 220 3.25 -8.57 1.42
N VAL A 221 4.57 -8.80 1.24
CA VAL A 221 5.24 -9.93 1.91
C VAL A 221 5.60 -9.62 3.37
N THR A 222 5.72 -8.36 3.74
CA THR A 222 5.90 -7.90 5.13
C THR A 222 4.72 -8.31 6.00
N ILE A 223 3.49 -8.00 5.57
CA ILE A 223 2.29 -8.39 6.34
C ILE A 223 2.00 -9.88 6.23
N LEU A 224 2.44 -10.54 5.16
CA LEU A 224 2.34 -12.00 5.02
C LEU A 224 3.23 -12.73 6.05
N GLU A 225 4.44 -12.24 6.30
CA GLU A 225 5.34 -12.79 7.33
C GLU A 225 4.77 -12.53 8.74
N ALA A 226 4.23 -11.34 9.00
CA ALA A 226 3.56 -11.03 10.24
C ALA A 226 2.37 -11.99 10.49
N TYR A 227 1.55 -12.24 9.48
CA TYR A 227 0.44 -13.19 9.53
C TYR A 227 0.96 -14.61 9.85
N ARG A 228 1.98 -15.09 9.12
CA ARG A 228 2.60 -16.40 9.35
C ARG A 228 3.07 -16.56 10.80
N ALA A 229 3.78 -15.57 11.32
CA ALA A 229 4.33 -15.61 12.67
C ALA A 229 3.23 -15.61 13.74
N LEU A 230 2.18 -14.83 13.56
CA LEU A 230 1.03 -14.78 14.47
C LEU A 230 0.31 -16.13 14.54
N ILE A 231 -0.01 -16.74 13.40
CA ILE A 231 -0.74 -18.02 13.39
C ILE A 231 0.14 -19.20 13.86
N ALA A 232 1.47 -19.15 13.62
CA ALA A 232 2.41 -20.11 14.15
C ALA A 232 2.53 -20.03 15.68
N ALA A 233 2.33 -18.84 16.25
CA ALA A 233 2.27 -18.63 17.71
C ALA A 233 0.89 -18.95 18.33
N ASP A 234 -0.04 -19.49 17.54
CA ASP A 234 -1.45 -19.76 17.92
C ASP A 234 -2.17 -18.49 18.43
N PHE A 235 -1.93 -17.35 17.76
CA PHE A 235 -2.54 -16.07 18.11
C PHE A 235 -4.07 -16.13 18.00
N ARG A 236 -4.75 -15.91 19.13
CA ARG A 236 -6.21 -15.90 19.24
C ARG A 236 -6.62 -14.52 19.73
N PRO A 237 -7.03 -13.64 18.85
CA PRO A 237 -7.38 -12.29 19.26
C PRO A 237 -8.67 -12.23 20.09
N VAL A 238 -8.77 -11.25 20.95
CA VAL A 238 -10.03 -10.86 21.64
C VAL A 238 -10.98 -10.19 20.64
N ARG A 239 -10.48 -9.24 19.85
CA ARG A 239 -11.15 -8.60 18.71
C ARG A 239 -10.69 -9.22 17.41
N ALA A 240 -11.53 -9.22 16.39
CA ALA A 240 -11.12 -9.71 15.07
C ALA A 240 -9.92 -8.90 14.52
N VAL A 241 -8.96 -9.63 13.92
CA VAL A 241 -7.81 -9.04 13.21
C VAL A 241 -7.88 -9.48 11.76
N GLU A 242 -7.74 -8.53 10.84
CA GLU A 242 -7.78 -8.78 9.42
C GLU A 242 -6.51 -8.33 8.72
N PHE A 243 -6.08 -9.14 7.74
CA PHE A 243 -5.01 -8.81 6.81
C PHE A 243 -5.62 -8.61 5.43
N HIS A 244 -5.37 -7.46 4.85
CA HIS A 244 -5.91 -7.06 3.56
C HIS A 244 -4.79 -6.87 2.54
N TRP A 245 -4.95 -7.45 1.35
CA TRP A 245 -4.12 -7.18 0.18
C TRP A 245 -5.01 -6.56 -0.88
N TYR A 246 -4.95 -5.24 -1.00
CA TYR A 246 -5.81 -4.48 -1.90
C TYR A 246 -5.38 -4.62 -3.35
N SER A 247 -6.34 -4.63 -4.25
CA SER A 247 -6.15 -4.57 -5.69
C SER A 247 -6.30 -3.14 -6.17
N ALA A 248 -5.62 -2.78 -7.26
CA ALA A 248 -5.82 -1.53 -7.97
C ALA A 248 -5.61 -0.25 -7.12
N GLU A 249 -4.67 -0.29 -6.18
CA GLU A 249 -4.17 0.89 -5.48
C GLU A 249 -3.65 1.91 -6.49
N GLU A 250 -2.81 1.44 -7.40
CA GLU A 250 -2.08 2.16 -8.43
C GLU A 250 -2.99 2.85 -9.47
N ALA A 251 -4.26 2.49 -9.47
CA ALA A 251 -5.29 3.07 -10.34
C ALA A 251 -6.13 4.16 -9.65
N GLY A 252 -5.68 4.67 -8.50
CA GLY A 252 -6.36 5.68 -7.71
C GLY A 252 -7.16 5.10 -6.55
N LEU A 253 -6.58 4.15 -5.82
CA LEU A 253 -7.10 3.49 -4.61
C LEU A 253 -8.42 2.73 -4.82
N LEU A 254 -8.66 2.16 -6.00
CA LEU A 254 -9.95 1.57 -6.35
C LEU A 254 -10.38 0.44 -5.40
N GLY A 255 -9.47 -0.48 -5.10
CA GLY A 255 -9.77 -1.66 -4.29
C GLY A 255 -10.05 -1.32 -2.82
N SER A 256 -9.19 -0.52 -2.21
CA SER A 256 -9.38 -0.11 -0.82
C SER A 256 -10.61 0.78 -0.62
N GLN A 257 -10.91 1.66 -1.58
CA GLN A 257 -12.15 2.44 -1.55
C GLN A 257 -13.39 1.53 -1.59
N ALA A 258 -13.40 0.53 -2.48
CA ALA A 258 -14.52 -0.42 -2.57
C ALA A 258 -14.68 -1.25 -1.28
N VAL A 259 -13.58 -1.72 -0.69
CA VAL A 259 -13.60 -2.46 0.59
C VAL A 259 -14.08 -1.54 1.72
N ALA A 260 -13.50 -0.36 1.87
CA ALA A 260 -13.86 0.58 2.93
C ALA A 260 -15.34 1.02 2.85
N GLN A 261 -15.86 1.24 1.63
CA GLN A 261 -17.27 1.57 1.39
C GLN A 261 -18.19 0.42 1.80
N GLU A 262 -17.84 -0.83 1.49
CA GLU A 262 -18.61 -2.00 1.93
C GLU A 262 -18.63 -2.13 3.45
N TYR A 263 -17.49 -1.87 4.13
CA TYR A 263 -17.42 -1.86 5.59
C TYR A 263 -18.27 -0.73 6.18
N GLU A 264 -18.21 0.45 5.59
CA GLU A 264 -19.06 1.59 5.97
C GLU A 264 -20.55 1.26 5.79
N ARG A 265 -20.92 0.69 4.64
CA ARG A 265 -22.31 0.32 4.32
C ARG A 265 -22.88 -0.74 5.26
N ARG A 266 -22.05 -1.68 5.73
CA ARG A 266 -22.44 -2.70 6.71
C ARG A 266 -22.43 -2.19 8.15
N GLY A 267 -21.90 -0.99 8.39
CA GLY A 267 -21.70 -0.46 9.73
C GLY A 267 -20.66 -1.24 10.54
N GLU A 268 -19.65 -1.81 9.87
CA GLU A 268 -18.56 -2.53 10.54
C GLU A 268 -17.81 -1.59 11.48
N ASN A 269 -17.47 -2.05 12.66
CA ASN A 269 -16.75 -1.25 13.67
C ASN A 269 -15.22 -1.43 13.51
N VAL A 270 -14.61 -0.77 12.52
CA VAL A 270 -13.16 -0.77 12.38
C VAL A 270 -12.57 0.23 13.39
N ILE A 271 -11.80 -0.29 14.35
CA ILE A 271 -11.19 0.51 15.41
C ILE A 271 -9.79 1.03 15.06
N ALA A 272 -9.11 0.38 14.14
CA ALA A 272 -7.79 0.77 13.66
C ALA A 272 -7.49 0.10 12.31
N MET A 273 -6.89 0.85 11.41
CA MET A 273 -6.29 0.32 10.16
C MET A 273 -4.86 0.83 10.03
N SER A 274 -3.91 -0.05 9.75
CA SER A 274 -2.53 0.32 9.47
C SER A 274 -2.12 -0.18 8.09
N GLN A 275 -1.67 0.75 7.24
CA GLN A 275 -1.11 0.47 5.92
C GLN A 275 0.39 0.26 6.00
N PHE A 276 0.88 -0.70 5.22
CA PHE A 276 2.28 -1.01 5.02
C PHE A 276 2.54 -0.98 3.51
N ASP A 277 3.25 0.01 3.05
CA ASP A 277 3.48 0.24 1.63
C ASP A 277 4.87 0.82 1.46
N MET A 278 5.68 0.16 0.63
CA MET A 278 7.10 0.42 0.47
C MET A 278 7.85 0.25 1.81
N THR A 279 8.37 -0.94 2.07
CA THR A 279 8.98 -1.29 3.36
C THR A 279 10.44 -1.73 3.27
N ALA A 280 11.08 -1.61 2.07
CA ALA A 280 12.37 -2.25 1.85
C ALA A 280 13.55 -1.28 1.67
N TRP A 281 13.34 -0.02 1.32
CA TRP A 281 14.42 0.86 0.90
C TRP A 281 15.10 1.59 2.06
N VAL A 282 16.42 1.43 2.16
CA VAL A 282 17.26 2.20 3.08
C VAL A 282 18.25 3.02 2.25
N LYS A 283 17.93 4.29 2.04
CA LYS A 283 18.73 5.18 1.20
C LYS A 283 20.15 5.31 1.75
N ARG A 284 21.12 5.11 0.88
CA ARG A 284 22.55 5.18 1.23
C ARG A 284 22.93 6.53 1.85
N GLY A 285 23.59 6.49 2.99
CA GLY A 285 24.03 7.69 3.70
C GLY A 285 22.98 8.34 4.59
N THR A 286 21.79 7.74 4.70
CA THR A 286 20.78 8.12 5.68
C THR A 286 20.74 7.13 6.85
N ARG A 287 20.09 7.51 7.94
CA ARG A 287 19.79 6.62 9.06
C ARG A 287 18.68 5.65 8.64
N GLU A 288 18.80 4.37 9.03
CA GLU A 288 17.72 3.43 8.92
C GLU A 288 16.61 3.78 9.93
N GLU A 289 15.38 3.92 9.46
CA GLU A 289 14.24 4.40 10.26
C GLU A 289 12.91 3.99 9.64
N VAL A 290 11.84 4.02 10.43
CA VAL A 290 10.47 3.88 9.95
C VAL A 290 9.91 5.27 9.66
N GLY A 291 9.45 5.53 8.45
CA GLY A 291 8.66 6.71 8.12
C GLY A 291 7.21 6.51 8.61
N ILE A 292 6.70 7.46 9.38
CA ILE A 292 5.31 7.46 9.81
C ILE A 292 4.61 8.65 9.16
N ILE A 293 3.66 8.36 8.28
CA ILE A 293 2.89 9.37 7.57
C ILE A 293 1.95 10.09 8.53
N THR A 294 1.88 11.42 8.42
CA THR A 294 1.15 12.31 9.35
C THR A 294 0.04 13.11 8.68
N ASP A 295 -0.24 12.87 7.40
CA ASP A 295 -1.36 13.43 6.64
C ASP A 295 -2.32 12.32 6.17
N PHE A 296 -3.59 12.66 6.03
CA PHE A 296 -4.68 11.70 5.71
C PHE A 296 -4.83 10.54 6.69
N VAL A 297 -4.46 10.71 7.94
CA VAL A 297 -4.41 9.69 9.00
C VAL A 297 -5.16 10.13 10.27
N ASP A 298 -5.46 9.18 11.16
CA ASP A 298 -5.90 9.47 12.51
C ASP A 298 -4.69 9.77 13.41
N SER A 299 -4.67 10.94 14.05
CA SER A 299 -3.53 11.39 14.86
C SER A 299 -3.28 10.53 16.09
N GLY A 300 -4.35 10.02 16.72
CA GLY A 300 -4.24 9.16 17.91
C GLY A 300 -3.65 7.80 17.56
N LEU A 301 -4.10 7.21 16.45
CA LEU A 301 -3.57 5.95 15.94
C LEU A 301 -2.12 6.10 15.45
N THR A 302 -1.81 7.24 14.82
CA THR A 302 -0.44 7.56 14.37
C THR A 302 0.51 7.66 15.56
N GLU A 303 0.12 8.35 16.64
CA GLU A 303 0.89 8.41 17.87
C GLU A 303 1.06 7.02 18.51
N PHE A 304 0.03 6.18 18.46
CA PHE A 304 0.12 4.81 18.92
C PHE A 304 1.13 4.00 18.11
N ASN A 305 1.16 4.13 16.78
CA ASN A 305 2.18 3.49 15.94
C ASN A 305 3.61 3.96 16.31
N MET A 306 3.81 5.25 16.60
CA MET A 306 5.10 5.76 17.10
C MET A 306 5.53 5.05 18.39
N GLN A 307 4.57 4.85 19.32
CA GLN A 307 4.83 4.12 20.57
C GLN A 307 5.14 2.64 20.33
N LEU A 308 4.54 2.00 19.31
CA LEU A 308 4.86 0.64 18.93
C LEU A 308 6.30 0.53 18.39
N VAL A 309 6.73 1.47 17.55
CA VAL A 309 8.11 1.53 17.06
C VAL A 309 9.08 1.64 18.23
N ASP A 310 8.89 2.60 19.12
CA ASP A 310 9.75 2.81 20.31
C ASP A 310 9.80 1.58 21.24
N THR A 311 8.72 0.79 21.28
CA THR A 311 8.61 -0.35 22.21
C THR A 311 9.19 -1.65 21.64
N TYR A 312 9.04 -1.88 20.34
CA TYR A 312 9.22 -3.20 19.74
C TYR A 312 10.26 -3.29 18.64
N LEU A 313 10.62 -2.18 17.98
CA LEU A 313 11.56 -2.18 16.88
C LEU A 313 12.99 -1.85 17.34
N ASP A 314 13.95 -2.23 16.51
CA ASP A 314 15.36 -1.95 16.74
C ASP A 314 15.82 -0.65 16.06
N ILE A 315 14.98 -0.04 15.23
CA ILE A 315 15.20 1.23 14.52
C ILE A 315 14.21 2.30 14.97
N PRO A 316 14.56 3.58 14.94
CA PRO A 316 13.68 4.67 15.31
C PRO A 316 12.65 4.98 14.20
N TYR A 317 11.73 5.88 14.49
CA TYR A 317 10.83 6.46 13.49
C TYR A 317 11.16 7.92 13.14
N VAL A 318 10.58 8.38 12.03
CA VAL A 318 10.50 9.79 11.65
C VAL A 318 9.07 10.11 11.18
N GLY A 319 8.50 11.20 11.66
CA GLY A 319 7.24 11.73 11.13
C GLY A 319 7.47 12.39 9.77
N THR A 320 6.69 12.01 8.78
CA THR A 320 6.81 12.51 7.39
C THR A 320 5.45 12.71 6.75
N LYS A 321 5.40 13.22 5.53
CA LYS A 321 4.16 13.47 4.77
C LYS A 321 4.33 13.10 3.31
N CYS A 322 3.27 12.57 2.72
CA CYS A 322 3.17 12.43 1.27
C CYS A 322 2.77 13.74 0.58
N GLY A 323 1.90 14.52 1.22
CA GLY A 323 1.29 15.71 0.61
C GLY A 323 0.03 15.42 -0.20
N TYR A 324 -0.39 14.16 -0.30
CA TYR A 324 -1.60 13.69 -0.98
C TYR A 324 -2.05 12.36 -0.40
N ALA A 325 -3.22 11.85 -0.83
CA ALA A 325 -3.76 10.53 -0.46
C ALA A 325 -2.96 9.42 -1.16
N CYS A 326 -1.79 9.08 -0.64
CA CYS A 326 -0.72 8.36 -1.31
C CYS A 326 -0.74 6.84 -1.14
N SER A 327 -1.65 6.28 -0.36
CA SER A 327 -1.86 4.84 -0.23
C SER A 327 -3.23 4.53 0.38
N ASP A 328 -3.55 3.25 0.55
CA ASP A 328 -4.87 2.72 0.90
C ASP A 328 -5.43 3.22 2.24
N HIS A 329 -4.58 3.67 3.18
CA HIS A 329 -5.01 4.32 4.42
C HIS A 329 -5.97 5.49 4.18
N ALA A 330 -5.78 6.21 3.08
CA ALA A 330 -6.60 7.36 2.74
C ALA A 330 -8.05 6.98 2.41
N SER A 331 -8.29 5.80 1.83
CA SER A 331 -9.63 5.25 1.62
C SER A 331 -10.37 5.03 2.94
N TRP A 332 -9.70 4.47 3.93
CA TRP A 332 -10.25 4.25 5.26
C TRP A 332 -10.47 5.55 6.02
N SER A 333 -9.54 6.50 5.92
CA SER A 333 -9.71 7.86 6.46
C SER A 333 -10.91 8.56 5.83
N LYS A 334 -11.07 8.51 4.49
CA LYS A 334 -12.22 9.06 3.76
C LYS A 334 -13.53 8.39 4.20
N ALA A 335 -13.50 7.08 4.40
CA ALA A 335 -14.60 6.34 5.00
C ALA A 335 -14.87 6.72 6.48
N GLY A 336 -14.03 7.53 7.14
CA GLY A 336 -14.17 7.98 8.53
C GLY A 336 -13.74 6.94 9.56
N TYR A 337 -12.92 5.97 9.19
CA TYR A 337 -12.28 5.02 10.09
C TYR A 337 -10.89 5.50 10.51
N PRO A 338 -10.44 5.22 11.74
CA PRO A 338 -9.07 5.53 12.15
C PRO A 338 -8.09 4.73 11.28
N SER A 339 -7.22 5.44 10.56
CA SER A 339 -6.18 4.85 9.73
C SER A 339 -4.82 5.48 9.98
N SER A 340 -3.78 4.72 9.72
CA SER A 340 -2.37 5.11 9.81
C SER A 340 -1.58 4.48 8.65
N PHE A 341 -0.42 5.04 8.36
CA PHE A 341 0.44 4.53 7.29
C PHE A 341 1.92 4.63 7.69
N THR A 342 2.64 3.54 7.47
CA THR A 342 4.09 3.45 7.68
C THR A 342 4.81 3.09 6.38
N ILE A 343 5.86 3.84 6.07
CA ILE A 343 6.70 3.72 4.88
C ILE A 343 8.17 3.56 5.29
N GLU A 344 9.01 3.11 4.42
CA GLU A 344 10.42 2.72 4.63
C GLU A 344 11.35 3.79 5.20
N SER A 345 11.00 5.08 5.09
CA SER A 345 11.84 6.20 5.57
C SER A 345 11.06 7.51 5.55
N ALA A 346 11.72 8.63 5.83
CA ALA A 346 11.21 9.94 5.44
C ALA A 346 10.89 9.93 3.93
N PHE A 347 9.73 10.45 3.53
CA PHE A 347 9.16 10.31 2.18
C PHE A 347 10.12 10.77 1.06
N GLU A 348 10.91 11.81 1.31
CA GLU A 348 11.93 12.28 0.36
C GLU A 348 13.09 11.29 0.15
N ASN A 349 13.30 10.37 1.09
CA ASN A 349 14.34 9.35 1.04
C ASN A 349 13.87 8.00 0.50
N SER A 350 12.57 7.84 0.25
CA SER A 350 12.00 6.60 -0.29
C SER A 350 12.54 6.24 -1.67
N ASN A 351 12.35 5.01 -2.08
CA ASN A 351 12.75 4.45 -3.36
C ASN A 351 12.22 5.31 -4.53
N LYS A 352 13.11 5.69 -5.44
CA LYS A 352 12.77 6.48 -6.66
C LYS A 352 12.69 5.63 -7.92
N HIS A 353 12.82 4.31 -7.81
CA HIS A 353 12.70 3.36 -8.91
C HIS A 353 11.30 2.82 -9.11
N ILE A 354 10.36 3.17 -8.22
CA ILE A 354 8.95 2.75 -8.30
C ILE A 354 8.29 3.15 -9.62
N HIS A 355 7.17 2.53 -9.96
CA HIS A 355 6.41 2.74 -11.21
C HIS A 355 7.26 2.55 -12.47
N SER A 356 8.25 1.66 -12.42
CA SER A 356 9.15 1.39 -13.52
C SER A 356 9.62 -0.07 -13.55
N VAL A 357 10.30 -0.46 -14.64
CA VAL A 357 10.98 -1.75 -14.74
C VAL A 357 12.13 -1.91 -13.74
N ASN A 358 12.56 -0.83 -13.12
CA ASN A 358 13.69 -0.80 -12.18
C ASN A 358 13.27 -0.98 -10.72
N ASP A 359 11.98 -1.07 -10.41
CA ASP A 359 11.53 -1.47 -9.07
C ASP A 359 11.75 -2.98 -8.88
N ARG A 360 13.00 -3.34 -8.58
CA ARG A 360 13.50 -4.71 -8.48
C ARG A 360 14.32 -4.94 -7.23
N ILE A 361 14.30 -6.15 -6.73
CA ILE A 361 15.07 -6.60 -5.55
C ILE A 361 16.58 -6.36 -5.72
N ASP A 362 17.09 -6.53 -6.95
CA ASP A 362 18.52 -6.51 -7.29
C ASP A 362 19.01 -5.16 -7.85
N ILE A 363 18.19 -4.12 -7.78
CA ILE A 363 18.53 -2.80 -8.35
C ILE A 363 19.65 -2.09 -7.56
N SER A 364 19.68 -2.26 -6.25
CA SER A 364 20.64 -1.64 -5.34
C SER A 364 20.75 -2.45 -4.04
N ASP A 365 21.86 -2.29 -3.33
CA ASP A 365 22.05 -2.76 -1.96
C ASP A 365 21.25 -1.94 -0.92
N GLU A 366 20.54 -0.90 -1.36
CA GLU A 366 19.58 -0.13 -0.57
C GLU A 366 18.28 -0.90 -0.35
N PHE A 367 17.97 -1.92 -1.17
CA PHE A 367 16.86 -2.83 -0.95
C PHE A 367 17.21 -3.85 0.15
N SER A 368 16.50 -3.81 1.29
CA SER A 368 16.88 -4.51 2.51
C SER A 368 15.76 -5.39 3.08
N PHE A 369 15.94 -6.70 3.06
CA PHE A 369 15.02 -7.63 3.72
C PHE A 369 15.06 -7.55 5.25
N THR A 370 16.18 -7.10 5.83
CA THR A 370 16.25 -6.87 7.27
C THR A 370 15.46 -5.64 7.69
N HIS A 371 15.40 -4.62 6.83
CA HIS A 371 14.55 -3.46 7.02
C HIS A 371 13.06 -3.85 6.98
N MET A 372 12.65 -4.62 5.96
CA MET A 372 11.28 -5.15 5.87
C MET A 372 10.86 -5.91 7.14
N LEU A 373 11.82 -6.59 7.79
CA LEU A 373 11.55 -7.34 9.01
C LEU A 373 11.14 -6.43 10.18
N GLU A 374 11.64 -5.20 10.24
CA GLU A 374 11.20 -4.20 11.22
C GLU A 374 9.70 -3.88 11.04
N PHE A 375 9.23 -3.77 9.80
CA PHE A 375 7.81 -3.57 9.51
C PHE A 375 6.97 -4.81 9.83
N SER A 376 7.51 -6.02 9.62
CA SER A 376 6.83 -7.25 10.09
C SER A 376 6.70 -7.26 11.62
N LYS A 377 7.72 -6.78 12.37
CA LYS A 377 7.63 -6.62 13.83
C LYS A 377 6.52 -5.63 14.20
N LEU A 378 6.44 -4.50 13.49
CA LEU A 378 5.39 -3.49 13.72
C LEU A 378 3.99 -4.06 13.47
N ALA A 379 3.78 -4.80 12.37
CA ALA A 379 2.51 -5.43 12.05
C ALA A 379 2.09 -6.46 13.10
N VAL A 380 3.03 -7.28 13.60
CA VAL A 380 2.77 -8.21 14.71
C VAL A 380 2.38 -7.45 15.98
N ALA A 381 3.13 -6.42 16.36
CA ALA A 381 2.85 -5.61 17.53
C ALA A 381 1.47 -4.95 17.44
N PHE A 382 1.15 -4.36 16.30
CA PHE A 382 -0.15 -3.74 16.04
C PHE A 382 -1.31 -4.74 16.17
N ALA A 383 -1.16 -5.94 15.60
CA ALA A 383 -2.16 -7.00 15.70
C ALA A 383 -2.41 -7.44 17.15
N VAL A 384 -1.34 -7.65 17.92
CA VAL A 384 -1.45 -8.17 19.30
C VAL A 384 -1.94 -7.11 20.26
N GLU A 385 -1.41 -5.90 20.19
CA GLU A 385 -1.76 -4.81 21.10
C GLU A 385 -3.21 -4.33 20.95
N LEU A 386 -3.70 -4.26 19.70
CA LEU A 386 -5.07 -3.79 19.44
C LEU A 386 -6.08 -4.92 19.33
N GLY A 387 -5.67 -6.08 18.80
CA GLY A 387 -6.52 -7.28 18.75
C GLY A 387 -6.73 -7.90 20.12
N GLY A 388 -5.78 -7.70 21.04
CA GLY A 388 -5.74 -8.37 22.32
C GLY A 388 -5.35 -9.85 22.19
N TRP A 389 -5.08 -10.51 23.31
CA TRP A 389 -4.75 -11.94 23.33
C TRP A 389 -5.72 -12.69 24.25
N SER A 390 -6.47 -13.64 23.69
CA SER A 390 -7.38 -14.50 24.49
C SER A 390 -6.60 -15.62 25.17
N GLU A 391 -6.75 -15.74 26.50
CA GLU A 391 -6.18 -16.84 27.30
C GLU A 391 -7.09 -18.09 27.29
N THR A 392 -8.30 -17.97 26.78
CA THR A 392 -9.24 -19.09 26.66
C THR A 392 -9.17 -19.71 25.29
N ALA A 393 -8.80 -20.99 25.23
CA ALA A 393 -8.80 -21.81 24.01
C ALA A 393 -10.23 -22.22 23.60
#